data_12098be29de21ae6e226b7329d53e7d2
#
_entry.id   12098be29de21ae6e226b7329d53e7d2
#
_cell.length_a   1.000
_cell.length_b   1.000
_cell.length_c   1.000
_cell.angle_alpha   90.00
_cell.angle_beta   90.00
_cell.angle_gamma   90.00
#
_symmetry.space_group_name_H-M   'P 1'
#
loop_
_entity.id
_entity.type
_entity.pdbx_description
1 polymer ?
#
loop_
_entity_poly.entity_id
_entity_poly.type
_entity_poly.pdbx_seq_one_letter_code
_entity_poly.pdbx_strand_id
1 'polypeptide(L)'
;MAARLFQSILLEIKNKIPFILGIVDSTGNIVSCTELRFIGENVEAAEEFFAAGAEEGEYSGYTFRKLDGYDNGAEYAVFAGQSGENASIACNITAVAINNSKSLYDEKHDKATFIKKIILDNILPGDIYIKSREMQFQNESKRVVYLIHMAQKQDVAVVEMLQKIFPDRQHDFAITINETEVVLVKELRSSDSKEINKYGKQIDAGVTEAGIDHVVGIGSVANQLKDIARSFKEAQVAVEIGRVFDESITMMSYENLGIGRLIYQLPTTLCEMFL
;
A
#
# COMPACT_ATOMS: atom_id res chain seq x y z
N MET A 1 -1.37 9.65 -9.25
CA MET A 1 -0.85 8.31 -8.90
C MET A 1 -0.25 7.60 -10.13
N ALA A 2 -0.97 7.54 -11.25
CA ALA A 2 -0.46 6.96 -12.51
C ALA A 2 0.91 7.50 -12.98
N ALA A 3 1.11 8.82 -12.96
CA ALA A 3 2.35 9.45 -13.40
C ALA A 3 3.61 8.96 -12.65
N ARG A 4 3.54 8.63 -11.36
CA ARG A 4 4.68 8.07 -10.60
C ARG A 4 5.02 6.65 -11.06
N LEU A 5 4.02 5.82 -11.33
CA LEU A 5 4.21 4.47 -11.85
C LEU A 5 4.84 4.51 -13.24
N PHE A 6 4.31 5.36 -14.12
CA PHE A 6 4.82 5.56 -15.46
C PHE A 6 6.29 5.99 -15.45
N GLN A 7 6.60 7.01 -14.64
CA GLN A 7 7.95 7.55 -14.55
C GLN A 7 8.96 6.54 -14.00
N SER A 8 8.58 5.72 -13.02
CA SER A 8 9.51 4.69 -12.49
C SER A 8 9.91 3.67 -13.54
N ILE A 9 8.96 3.21 -14.34
CA ILE A 9 9.22 2.23 -15.43
C ILE A 9 10.07 2.85 -16.54
N LEU A 10 9.72 4.08 -16.94
CA LEU A 10 10.47 4.77 -17.99
C LEU A 10 11.92 5.05 -17.60
N LEU A 11 12.20 5.38 -16.33
CA LEU A 11 13.57 5.57 -15.84
C LEU A 11 14.39 4.28 -15.85
N GLU A 12 13.80 3.13 -15.60
CA GLU A 12 14.50 1.83 -15.72
C GLU A 12 14.84 1.47 -17.17
N ILE A 13 14.02 1.95 -18.12
CA ILE A 13 14.20 1.70 -19.56
C ILE A 13 15.16 2.71 -20.20
N LYS A 14 15.29 3.92 -19.66
CA LYS A 14 16.01 5.06 -20.23
C LYS A 14 17.38 4.71 -20.85
N ASN A 15 18.19 3.93 -20.14
CA ASN A 15 19.54 3.61 -20.59
C ASN A 15 19.63 2.37 -21.50
N LYS A 16 18.49 1.74 -21.82
CA LYS A 16 18.42 0.51 -22.61
C LYS A 16 17.91 0.75 -24.02
N ILE A 17 17.36 1.93 -24.28
CA ILE A 17 16.78 2.31 -25.58
C ILE A 17 17.45 3.59 -26.09
N PRO A 18 17.82 3.67 -27.39
CA PRO A 18 18.55 4.80 -27.92
C PRO A 18 17.68 6.00 -28.35
N PHE A 19 16.39 5.96 -28.10
CA PHE A 19 15.43 7.00 -28.47
C PHE A 19 14.51 7.37 -27.32
N ILE A 20 13.78 8.47 -27.48
CA ILE A 20 12.86 8.98 -26.47
C ILE A 20 11.64 8.07 -26.41
N LEU A 21 11.29 7.61 -25.20
CA LEU A 21 10.04 6.99 -24.87
C LEU A 21 9.31 7.85 -23.82
N GLY A 22 8.00 7.95 -23.95
CA GLY A 22 7.16 8.66 -23.01
C GLY A 22 5.73 8.16 -23.01
N ILE A 23 4.91 8.80 -22.20
CA ILE A 23 3.48 8.54 -22.09
C ILE A 23 2.76 9.86 -22.27
N VAL A 24 1.79 9.88 -23.16
CA VAL A 24 0.90 11.02 -23.44
C VAL A 24 -0.52 10.68 -23.00
N ASP A 25 -1.27 11.73 -22.62
CA ASP A 25 -2.70 11.64 -22.45
C ASP A 25 -3.46 11.92 -23.76
N SER A 26 -4.78 11.77 -23.74
CA SER A 26 -5.66 11.99 -24.93
C SER A 26 -5.64 13.41 -25.47
N THR A 27 -5.09 14.39 -24.72
CA THR A 27 -4.91 15.78 -25.16
C THR A 27 -3.50 16.04 -25.72
N GLY A 28 -2.67 14.98 -25.85
CA GLY A 28 -1.32 15.06 -26.36
C GLY A 28 -0.27 15.53 -25.35
N ASN A 29 -0.64 15.82 -24.08
CA ASN A 29 0.32 16.25 -23.08
C ASN A 29 1.20 15.09 -22.60
N ILE A 30 2.50 15.30 -22.55
CA ILE A 30 3.46 14.32 -22.02
C ILE A 30 3.37 14.26 -20.50
N VAL A 31 2.83 13.16 -19.98
CA VAL A 31 2.65 12.90 -18.54
C VAL A 31 3.94 12.35 -17.91
N SER A 32 4.70 11.56 -18.65
CA SER A 32 5.96 10.95 -18.21
C SER A 32 6.87 10.72 -19.41
N CYS A 33 8.19 10.81 -19.21
CA CYS A 33 9.16 10.66 -20.31
C CYS A 33 10.52 10.19 -19.80
N THR A 34 11.25 9.44 -20.62
CA THR A 34 12.65 9.09 -20.37
C THR A 34 13.55 10.33 -20.27
N GLU A 35 13.20 11.40 -21.00
CA GLU A 35 13.84 12.71 -20.91
C GLU A 35 12.92 13.69 -20.17
N LEU A 36 13.21 13.96 -18.89
CA LEU A 36 12.37 14.75 -17.99
C LEU A 36 12.00 16.15 -18.50
N ARG A 37 12.84 16.73 -19.35
CA ARG A 37 12.61 18.06 -19.94
C ARG A 37 11.38 18.16 -20.84
N PHE A 38 10.91 17.03 -21.35
CA PHE A 38 9.73 16.99 -22.22
C PHE A 38 8.40 16.81 -21.46
N ILE A 39 8.46 16.56 -20.16
CA ILE A 39 7.23 16.43 -19.36
C ILE A 39 6.47 17.73 -19.35
N GLY A 40 5.18 17.69 -19.73
CA GLY A 40 4.32 18.85 -19.87
C GLY A 40 4.33 19.50 -21.26
N GLU A 41 5.20 19.05 -22.18
CA GLU A 41 5.12 19.44 -23.60
C GLU A 41 3.98 18.67 -24.30
N ASN A 42 3.53 19.18 -25.44
CA ASN A 42 2.47 18.57 -26.22
C ASN A 42 3.02 17.87 -27.46
N VAL A 43 2.46 16.71 -27.77
CA VAL A 43 2.71 15.91 -28.99
C VAL A 43 1.43 15.93 -29.83
N GLU A 44 1.32 16.84 -30.80
CA GLU A 44 0.13 16.99 -31.66
C GLU A 44 -0.28 15.68 -32.34
N ALA A 45 0.67 14.85 -32.75
CA ALA A 45 0.43 13.53 -33.35
C ALA A 45 -0.35 12.56 -32.43
N ALA A 46 -0.37 12.78 -31.12
CA ALA A 46 -1.14 11.97 -30.20
C ALA A 46 -2.64 12.22 -30.32
N GLU A 47 -3.06 13.45 -30.59
CA GLU A 47 -4.48 13.76 -30.83
C GLU A 47 -5.00 13.04 -32.06
N GLU A 48 -4.20 12.98 -33.15
CA GLU A 48 -4.55 12.24 -34.37
C GLU A 48 -4.66 10.73 -34.07
N PHE A 49 -3.72 10.19 -33.28
CA PHE A 49 -3.75 8.77 -32.88
C PHE A 49 -5.00 8.43 -32.08
N PHE A 50 -5.35 9.21 -31.05
CA PHE A 50 -6.54 8.96 -30.23
C PHE A 50 -7.84 9.16 -31.01
N ALA A 51 -7.90 10.17 -31.89
CA ALA A 51 -9.06 10.41 -32.76
C ALA A 51 -9.29 9.27 -33.75
N ALA A 52 -8.23 8.59 -34.20
CA ALA A 52 -8.32 7.41 -35.06
C ALA A 52 -8.86 6.16 -34.33
N GLY A 53 -8.87 6.16 -32.99
CA GLY A 53 -9.31 5.02 -32.18
C GLY A 53 -8.44 3.76 -32.35
N ALA A 54 -7.19 3.92 -32.79
CA ALA A 54 -6.27 2.82 -33.03
C ALA A 54 -5.65 2.32 -31.72
N GLU A 55 -5.34 1.02 -31.65
CA GLU A 55 -4.61 0.44 -30.53
C GLU A 55 -3.09 0.69 -30.64
N GLU A 56 -2.58 0.73 -31.86
CA GLU A 56 -1.20 1.07 -32.18
C GLU A 56 -1.11 1.73 -33.56
N GLY A 57 -0.07 2.50 -33.80
CA GLY A 57 0.14 3.13 -35.10
C GLY A 57 1.28 4.12 -35.14
N GLU A 58 1.61 4.53 -36.35
CA GLU A 58 2.62 5.57 -36.61
C GLU A 58 1.92 6.84 -37.11
N TYR A 59 2.18 7.97 -36.45
CA TYR A 59 1.60 9.27 -36.78
C TYR A 59 2.69 10.35 -36.69
N SER A 60 2.85 11.12 -37.77
CA SER A 60 3.77 12.26 -37.85
C SER A 60 5.19 11.96 -37.36
N GLY A 61 5.71 10.75 -37.64
CA GLY A 61 7.07 10.34 -37.25
C GLY A 61 7.22 9.80 -35.84
N TYR A 62 6.11 9.64 -35.11
CA TYR A 62 6.04 8.98 -33.81
C TYR A 62 5.34 7.62 -33.92
N THR A 63 5.70 6.72 -33.05
CA THR A 63 4.99 5.44 -32.87
C THR A 63 4.23 5.45 -31.57
N PHE A 64 2.97 5.01 -31.59
CA PHE A 64 2.09 4.99 -30.41
C PHE A 64 1.57 3.60 -30.12
N ARG A 65 1.35 3.31 -28.83
CA ARG A 65 0.63 2.14 -28.34
C ARG A 65 -0.28 2.54 -27.18
N LYS A 66 -1.60 2.30 -27.32
CA LYS A 66 -2.59 2.61 -26.27
C LYS A 66 -2.36 1.76 -25.03
N LEU A 67 -2.59 2.35 -23.84
CA LEU A 67 -2.54 1.68 -22.55
C LEU A 67 -3.95 1.25 -22.15
N ASP A 68 -4.09 0.01 -21.64
CA ASP A 68 -5.36 -0.58 -21.27
C ASP A 68 -5.78 -0.21 -19.84
N GLY A 69 -7.09 -0.17 -19.60
CA GLY A 69 -7.64 -0.26 -18.24
C GLY A 69 -7.59 1.01 -17.39
N TYR A 70 -7.63 2.20 -17.99
CA TYR A 70 -7.77 3.45 -17.26
C TYR A 70 -9.24 3.91 -17.26
N ASP A 71 -10.02 3.42 -16.28
CA ASP A 71 -11.49 3.51 -16.26
C ASP A 71 -12.09 4.87 -15.88
N ASN A 72 -11.27 5.88 -15.61
CA ASN A 72 -11.75 7.21 -15.18
C ASN A 72 -11.89 8.22 -16.34
N GLY A 73 -12.08 7.76 -17.57
CA GLY A 73 -12.19 8.62 -18.75
C GLY A 73 -10.86 9.24 -19.21
N ALA A 74 -9.73 8.90 -18.56
CA ALA A 74 -8.40 9.29 -18.99
C ALA A 74 -7.80 8.19 -19.86
N GLU A 75 -7.52 8.50 -21.12
CA GLU A 75 -6.82 7.60 -22.05
C GLU A 75 -5.36 8.00 -22.10
N TYR A 76 -4.49 6.97 -22.12
CA TYR A 76 -3.04 7.15 -22.21
C TYR A 76 -2.45 6.27 -23.31
N ALA A 77 -1.36 6.71 -23.90
CA ALA A 77 -0.58 5.93 -24.84
C ALA A 77 0.92 6.07 -24.56
N VAL A 78 1.65 4.97 -24.73
CA VAL A 78 3.12 5.01 -24.85
C VAL A 78 3.46 5.56 -26.22
N PHE A 79 4.42 6.47 -26.30
CA PHE A 79 4.95 6.96 -27.56
C PHE A 79 6.47 6.79 -27.65
N ALA A 80 6.96 6.57 -28.85
CA ALA A 80 8.39 6.65 -29.21
C ALA A 80 8.61 7.84 -30.12
N GLY A 81 9.68 8.61 -29.86
CA GLY A 81 10.07 9.79 -30.68
C GLY A 81 10.66 9.42 -32.03
N GLN A 82 10.31 8.28 -32.59
CA GLN A 82 10.65 7.81 -33.93
C GLN A 82 9.67 6.78 -34.43
N SER A 83 9.67 6.51 -35.75
CA SER A 83 8.93 5.44 -36.39
C SER A 83 9.80 4.19 -36.63
N GLY A 84 9.13 3.06 -36.89
CA GLY A 84 9.75 1.81 -37.31
C GLY A 84 9.62 0.66 -36.30
N GLU A 85 10.01 -0.53 -36.74
CA GLU A 85 9.81 -1.79 -36.03
C GLU A 85 10.37 -1.76 -34.59
N ASN A 86 11.56 -1.23 -34.39
CA ASN A 86 12.16 -1.13 -33.06
C ASN A 86 11.37 -0.21 -32.13
N ALA A 87 10.78 0.87 -32.65
CA ALA A 87 9.94 1.77 -31.89
C ALA A 87 8.62 1.08 -31.50
N SER A 88 7.98 0.35 -32.42
CA SER A 88 6.78 -0.42 -32.16
C SER A 88 7.03 -1.49 -31.09
N ILE A 89 8.11 -2.27 -31.20
CA ILE A 89 8.48 -3.27 -30.21
C ILE A 89 8.69 -2.63 -28.83
N ALA A 90 9.39 -1.49 -28.76
CA ALA A 90 9.63 -0.79 -27.51
C ALA A 90 8.34 -0.24 -26.87
N CYS A 91 7.45 0.36 -27.67
CA CYS A 91 6.14 0.81 -27.20
C CYS A 91 5.31 -0.36 -26.67
N ASN A 92 5.24 -1.47 -27.38
CA ASN A 92 4.48 -2.67 -26.99
C ASN A 92 5.02 -3.28 -25.70
N ILE A 93 6.34 -3.48 -25.56
CA ILE A 93 6.95 -4.01 -24.33
C ILE A 93 6.69 -3.05 -23.15
N THR A 94 6.84 -1.75 -23.37
CA THR A 94 6.60 -0.74 -22.34
C THR A 94 5.14 -0.72 -21.90
N ALA A 95 4.20 -0.81 -22.85
CA ALA A 95 2.78 -0.89 -22.54
C ALA A 95 2.43 -2.14 -21.72
N VAL A 96 2.95 -3.30 -22.08
CA VAL A 96 2.79 -4.55 -21.32
C VAL A 96 3.37 -4.40 -19.90
N ALA A 97 4.57 -3.82 -19.75
CA ALA A 97 5.18 -3.61 -18.44
C ALA A 97 4.33 -2.67 -17.55
N ILE A 98 3.79 -1.60 -18.12
CA ILE A 98 2.93 -0.65 -17.42
C ILE A 98 1.61 -1.29 -17.03
N ASN A 99 0.92 -1.98 -17.94
CA ASN A 99 -0.35 -2.64 -17.68
C ASN A 99 -0.22 -3.73 -16.61
N ASN A 100 0.84 -4.53 -16.64
CA ASN A 100 1.14 -5.52 -15.60
C ASN A 100 1.42 -4.87 -14.25
N SER A 101 2.22 -3.80 -14.23
CA SER A 101 2.54 -3.09 -12.99
C SER A 101 1.31 -2.43 -12.38
N LYS A 102 0.40 -1.90 -13.23
CA LYS A 102 -0.91 -1.37 -12.81
C LYS A 102 -1.78 -2.46 -12.22
N SER A 103 -1.93 -3.58 -12.90
CA SER A 103 -2.74 -4.71 -12.44
C SER A 103 -2.27 -5.22 -11.06
N LEU A 104 -0.94 -5.36 -10.88
CA LEU A 104 -0.36 -5.71 -9.59
C LEU A 104 -0.59 -4.64 -8.50
N TYR A 105 -0.59 -3.35 -8.89
CA TYR A 105 -0.86 -2.25 -7.98
C TYR A 105 -2.33 -2.24 -7.55
N ASP A 106 -3.25 -2.40 -8.49
CA ASP A 106 -4.70 -2.44 -8.25
C ASP A 106 -5.06 -3.66 -7.37
N GLU A 107 -4.51 -4.83 -7.66
CA GLU A 107 -4.70 -6.04 -6.84
C GLU A 107 -4.23 -5.83 -5.39
N LYS A 108 -3.08 -5.21 -5.18
CA LYS A 108 -2.57 -4.90 -3.83
C LYS A 108 -3.45 -3.87 -3.11
N HIS A 109 -3.88 -2.83 -3.83
CA HIS A 109 -4.75 -1.80 -3.26
C HIS A 109 -6.09 -2.38 -2.85
N ASP A 110 -6.63 -3.31 -3.63
CA ASP A 110 -7.86 -4.02 -3.30
C ASP A 110 -7.69 -4.91 -2.07
N LYS A 111 -6.58 -5.66 -1.95
CA LYS A 111 -6.28 -6.47 -0.75
C LYS A 111 -6.09 -5.60 0.49
N ALA A 112 -5.32 -4.51 0.40
CA ALA A 112 -5.13 -3.58 1.52
C ALA A 112 -6.46 -2.92 1.95
N THR A 113 -7.29 -2.51 1.00
CA THR A 113 -8.62 -1.96 1.25
C THR A 113 -9.55 -3.00 1.90
N PHE A 114 -9.48 -4.24 1.45
CA PHE A 114 -10.24 -5.33 2.04
C PHE A 114 -9.83 -5.58 3.50
N ILE A 115 -8.52 -5.66 3.78
CA ILE A 115 -8.00 -5.79 5.15
C ILE A 115 -8.41 -4.58 6.01
N LYS A 116 -8.36 -3.36 5.47
CA LYS A 116 -8.84 -2.16 6.19
C LYS A 116 -10.31 -2.27 6.58
N LYS A 117 -11.17 -2.79 5.69
CA LYS A 117 -12.59 -3.02 6.01
C LYS A 117 -12.77 -4.05 7.13
N ILE A 118 -11.95 -5.11 7.15
CA ILE A 118 -11.96 -6.11 8.23
C ILE A 118 -11.52 -5.48 9.56
N ILE A 119 -10.40 -4.78 9.58
CA ILE A 119 -9.85 -4.09 10.77
C ILE A 119 -10.91 -3.18 11.41
N LEU A 120 -11.61 -2.40 10.57
CA LEU A 120 -12.62 -1.43 11.01
C LEU A 120 -13.99 -2.05 11.28
N ASP A 121 -14.15 -3.38 11.21
CA ASP A 121 -15.41 -4.09 11.39
C ASP A 121 -16.51 -3.66 10.39
N ASN A 122 -16.11 -3.20 9.20
CA ASN A 122 -16.98 -2.66 8.14
C ASN A 122 -17.38 -3.71 7.09
N ILE A 123 -17.29 -5.01 7.44
CA ILE A 123 -17.65 -6.12 6.56
C ILE A 123 -18.18 -7.30 7.39
N LEU A 124 -19.25 -7.93 6.92
CA LEU A 124 -19.82 -9.08 7.61
C LEU A 124 -18.91 -10.31 7.53
N PRO A 125 -18.85 -11.16 8.58
CA PRO A 125 -18.00 -12.36 8.58
C PRO A 125 -18.24 -13.31 7.39
N GLY A 126 -19.49 -13.44 6.91
CA GLY A 126 -19.84 -14.23 5.73
C GLY A 126 -19.22 -13.67 4.45
N ASP A 127 -19.23 -12.34 4.30
CA ASP A 127 -18.66 -11.66 3.13
C ASP A 127 -17.13 -11.73 3.13
N ILE A 128 -16.49 -11.80 4.31
CA ILE A 128 -15.04 -11.99 4.41
C ILE A 128 -14.63 -13.28 3.71
N TYR A 129 -15.35 -14.37 3.97
CA TYR A 129 -15.05 -15.67 3.36
C TYR A 129 -15.23 -15.65 1.84
N ILE A 130 -16.32 -15.06 1.33
CA ILE A 130 -16.61 -14.98 -0.11
C ILE A 130 -15.53 -14.15 -0.81
N LYS A 131 -15.28 -12.93 -0.32
CA LYS A 131 -14.29 -12.01 -0.92
C LYS A 131 -12.86 -12.52 -0.84
N SER A 132 -12.49 -13.20 0.26
CA SER A 132 -11.15 -13.79 0.35
C SER A 132 -10.89 -14.82 -0.75
N ARG A 133 -11.90 -15.60 -1.15
CA ARG A 133 -11.80 -16.55 -2.26
C ARG A 133 -11.71 -15.85 -3.61
N GLU A 134 -12.53 -14.82 -3.85
CA GLU A 134 -12.50 -14.03 -5.09
C GLU A 134 -11.12 -13.38 -5.29
N MET A 135 -10.53 -12.85 -4.22
CA MET A 135 -9.21 -12.19 -4.25
C MET A 135 -8.04 -13.16 -4.11
N GLN A 136 -8.28 -14.47 -4.10
CA GLN A 136 -7.27 -15.51 -3.84
C GLN A 136 -6.47 -15.23 -2.58
N PHE A 137 -7.13 -14.72 -1.55
CA PHE A 137 -6.53 -14.36 -0.27
C PHE A 137 -6.64 -15.54 0.70
N GLN A 138 -5.51 -15.95 1.28
CA GLN A 138 -5.49 -17.09 2.21
C GLN A 138 -6.21 -16.75 3.51
N ASN A 139 -7.38 -17.36 3.75
CA ASN A 139 -8.21 -17.08 4.92
C ASN A 139 -7.57 -17.63 6.21
N GLU A 140 -6.99 -18.83 6.15
CA GLU A 140 -6.40 -19.55 7.29
C GLU A 140 -4.89 -19.36 7.33
N SER A 141 -4.44 -18.17 7.69
CA SER A 141 -3.03 -17.87 7.97
C SER A 141 -2.94 -17.15 9.31
N LYS A 142 -1.87 -17.42 10.03
CA LYS A 142 -1.59 -16.75 11.30
C LYS A 142 -1.13 -15.34 11.06
N ARG A 143 -1.83 -14.37 11.62
CA ARG A 143 -1.51 -12.94 11.49
C ARG A 143 -1.55 -12.26 12.84
N VAL A 144 -0.80 -11.18 12.97
CA VAL A 144 -0.82 -10.32 14.14
C VAL A 144 -0.93 -8.87 13.68
N VAL A 145 -1.62 -8.07 14.48
CA VAL A 145 -1.77 -6.63 14.24
C VAL A 145 -0.80 -5.87 15.13
N TYR A 146 -0.01 -5.01 14.51
CA TYR A 146 0.77 -3.96 15.16
C TYR A 146 0.11 -2.63 14.87
N LEU A 147 -0.33 -1.91 15.90
CA LEU A 147 -0.84 -0.55 15.82
C LEU A 147 0.27 0.42 16.22
N ILE A 148 0.69 1.26 15.32
CA ILE A 148 1.64 2.34 15.56
C ILE A 148 0.83 3.63 15.76
N HIS A 149 0.77 4.11 16.99
CA HIS A 149 0.16 5.39 17.33
C HIS A 149 1.25 6.45 17.48
N MET A 150 1.11 7.55 16.76
CA MET A 150 2.07 8.64 16.69
C MET A 150 1.53 9.89 17.38
N ALA A 151 2.40 10.65 18.03
CA ALA A 151 2.02 11.92 18.64
C ALA A 151 1.67 13.02 17.62
N GLN A 152 2.21 12.91 16.38
CA GLN A 152 2.02 13.88 15.30
C GLN A 152 1.64 13.17 13.99
N LYS A 153 1.11 13.94 13.02
CA LYS A 153 0.71 13.45 11.69
C LYS A 153 1.91 13.05 10.85
N GLN A 154 2.26 11.77 10.81
CA GLN A 154 3.40 11.22 10.07
C GLN A 154 3.09 9.86 9.42
N ASP A 155 1.83 9.56 9.17
CA ASP A 155 1.35 8.29 8.64
C ASP A 155 2.05 7.87 7.34
N VAL A 156 2.28 8.80 6.41
CA VAL A 156 2.94 8.50 5.12
C VAL A 156 4.38 8.01 5.33
N ALA A 157 5.15 8.68 6.19
CA ALA A 157 6.53 8.32 6.48
C ALA A 157 6.62 6.94 7.16
N VAL A 158 5.71 6.65 8.10
CA VAL A 158 5.64 5.37 8.80
C VAL A 158 5.24 4.24 7.85
N VAL A 159 4.26 4.45 6.96
CA VAL A 159 3.89 3.44 5.95
C VAL A 159 5.05 3.13 5.02
N GLU A 160 5.76 4.15 4.52
CA GLU A 160 6.93 3.93 3.65
C GLU A 160 8.06 3.17 4.38
N MET A 161 8.31 3.49 5.64
CA MET A 161 9.28 2.80 6.50
C MET A 161 8.88 1.33 6.70
N LEU A 162 7.63 1.06 7.07
CA LEU A 162 7.13 -0.31 7.25
C LEU A 162 7.25 -1.14 5.97
N GLN A 163 7.00 -0.55 4.81
CA GLN A 163 7.15 -1.20 3.51
C GLN A 163 8.60 -1.52 3.14
N LYS A 164 9.57 -0.78 3.67
CA LYS A 164 11.01 -1.08 3.51
C LYS A 164 11.44 -2.22 4.44
N ILE A 165 10.97 -2.21 5.69
CA ILE A 165 11.29 -3.26 6.68
C ILE A 165 10.63 -4.58 6.32
N PHE A 166 9.38 -4.54 5.85
CA PHE A 166 8.57 -5.70 5.46
C PHE A 166 8.22 -5.63 3.98
N PRO A 167 9.12 -6.09 3.09
CA PRO A 167 8.95 -5.95 1.64
C PRO A 167 7.91 -6.90 1.04
N ASP A 168 7.49 -7.95 1.77
CA ASP A 168 6.49 -8.91 1.30
C ASP A 168 5.07 -8.32 1.33
N ARG A 169 4.77 -7.54 0.28
CA ARG A 169 3.51 -6.82 0.15
C ARG A 169 2.31 -7.72 -0.23
N GLN A 170 2.51 -9.01 -0.41
CA GLN A 170 1.40 -9.93 -0.68
C GLN A 170 0.79 -10.48 0.61
N HIS A 171 1.59 -10.55 1.67
CA HIS A 171 1.21 -11.13 2.96
C HIS A 171 1.20 -10.10 4.09
N ASP A 172 1.96 -8.99 3.95
CA ASP A 172 2.13 -7.95 4.96
C ASP A 172 1.49 -6.64 4.50
N PHE A 173 0.57 -6.10 5.28
CA PHE A 173 -0.22 -4.93 4.92
C PHE A 173 0.03 -3.78 5.89
N ALA A 174 0.74 -2.74 5.43
CA ALA A 174 0.86 -1.47 6.12
C ALA A 174 -0.28 -0.54 5.66
N ILE A 175 -1.15 -0.15 6.58
CA ILE A 175 -2.43 0.52 6.30
C ILE A 175 -2.57 1.75 7.19
N THR A 176 -2.79 2.91 6.61
CA THR A 176 -3.17 4.12 7.33
C THR A 176 -4.62 4.01 7.81
N ILE A 177 -4.84 4.11 9.11
CA ILE A 177 -6.18 4.22 9.72
C ILE A 177 -6.60 5.68 9.74
N ASN A 178 -5.78 6.53 10.31
CA ASN A 178 -5.92 7.99 10.32
C ASN A 178 -4.53 8.65 10.31
N GLU A 179 -4.45 9.97 10.43
CA GLU A 179 -3.22 10.75 10.32
C GLU A 179 -2.17 10.44 11.43
N THR A 180 -2.60 9.86 12.54
CA THR A 180 -1.76 9.51 13.70
C THR A 180 -1.69 8.00 13.97
N GLU A 181 -2.37 7.17 13.17
CA GLU A 181 -2.42 5.72 13.37
C GLU A 181 -2.16 4.97 12.08
N VAL A 182 -1.15 4.12 12.12
CA VAL A 182 -0.80 3.18 11.08
C VAL A 182 -0.84 1.76 11.64
N VAL A 183 -1.40 0.84 10.89
CA VAL A 183 -1.47 -0.58 11.23
C VAL A 183 -0.60 -1.38 10.30
N LEU A 184 0.20 -2.28 10.85
CA LEU A 184 0.79 -3.39 10.11
C LEU A 184 0.06 -4.69 10.47
N VAL A 185 -0.54 -5.31 9.47
CA VAL A 185 -1.01 -6.71 9.58
C VAL A 185 0.10 -7.59 9.04
N LYS A 186 0.77 -8.32 9.93
CA LYS A 186 1.92 -9.17 9.61
C LYS A 186 1.53 -10.64 9.58
N GLU A 187 1.81 -11.34 8.49
CA GLU A 187 1.70 -12.79 8.45
C GLU A 187 2.87 -13.45 9.18
N LEU A 188 2.55 -14.46 10.00
CA LEU A 188 3.50 -15.17 10.86
C LEU A 188 3.78 -16.56 10.31
N ARG A 189 5.01 -17.03 10.47
CA ARG A 189 5.40 -18.42 10.20
C ARG A 189 5.02 -19.34 11.36
N SER A 190 5.07 -18.82 12.58
CA SER A 190 4.69 -19.52 13.80
C SER A 190 3.88 -18.60 14.73
N SER A 191 3.26 -19.16 15.78
CA SER A 191 2.63 -18.37 16.86
C SER A 191 3.61 -18.10 18.02
N ASP A 192 4.92 -18.17 17.79
CA ASP A 192 5.91 -17.97 18.83
C ASP A 192 5.98 -16.48 19.22
N SER A 193 5.86 -16.22 20.51
CA SER A 193 6.01 -14.88 21.08
C SER A 193 7.36 -14.24 20.74
N LYS A 194 8.40 -15.04 20.52
CA LYS A 194 9.72 -14.54 20.08
C LYS A 194 9.66 -13.93 18.69
N GLU A 195 8.93 -14.54 17.75
CA GLU A 195 8.77 -14.00 16.41
C GLU A 195 7.98 -12.69 16.45
N ILE A 196 6.87 -12.66 17.20
CA ILE A 196 6.04 -11.47 17.37
C ILE A 196 6.84 -10.32 17.99
N ASN A 197 7.56 -10.57 19.07
CA ASN A 197 8.39 -9.57 19.73
C ASN A 197 9.55 -9.09 18.85
N LYS A 198 10.13 -9.96 18.01
CA LYS A 198 11.16 -9.58 17.05
C LYS A 198 10.63 -8.54 16.05
N TYR A 199 9.47 -8.79 15.46
CA TYR A 199 8.87 -7.83 14.52
C TYR A 199 8.46 -6.54 15.21
N GLY A 200 7.91 -6.60 16.42
CA GLY A 200 7.61 -5.41 17.22
C GLY A 200 8.83 -4.53 17.46
N LYS A 201 9.96 -5.14 17.84
CA LYS A 201 11.24 -4.43 18.02
C LYS A 201 11.78 -3.83 16.73
N GLN A 202 11.59 -4.47 15.58
CA GLN A 202 11.99 -3.91 14.29
C GLN A 202 11.16 -2.69 13.93
N ILE A 203 9.85 -2.71 14.21
CA ILE A 203 8.97 -1.57 14.02
C ILE A 203 9.38 -0.41 14.94
N ASP A 204 9.48 -0.68 16.23
CA ASP A 204 9.85 0.29 17.26
C ASP A 204 11.20 0.97 16.94
N ALA A 205 12.23 0.19 16.62
CA ALA A 205 13.52 0.70 16.21
C ALA A 205 13.46 1.58 14.96
N GLY A 206 12.72 1.16 13.93
CA GLY A 206 12.59 1.93 12.69
C GLY A 206 11.86 3.26 12.88
N VAL A 207 10.81 3.30 13.72
CA VAL A 207 10.06 4.53 14.01
C VAL A 207 10.91 5.46 14.92
N THR A 208 11.64 4.89 15.88
CA THR A 208 12.58 5.65 16.74
C THR A 208 13.71 6.26 15.90
N GLU A 209 14.30 5.50 14.95
CA GLU A 209 15.35 5.99 14.06
C GLU A 209 14.86 7.15 13.17
N ALA A 210 13.58 7.13 12.80
CA ALA A 210 12.94 8.22 12.08
C ALA A 210 12.66 9.46 12.95
N GLY A 211 12.94 9.41 14.26
CA GLY A 211 12.72 10.52 15.20
C GLY A 211 11.25 10.78 15.51
N ILE A 212 10.38 9.77 15.35
CA ILE A 212 8.94 9.88 15.54
C ILE A 212 8.58 9.43 16.97
N ASP A 213 7.90 10.30 17.70
CA ASP A 213 7.31 9.95 19.00
C ASP A 213 6.10 9.05 18.80
N HIS A 214 6.13 7.83 19.38
CA HIS A 214 5.17 6.78 19.09
C HIS A 214 5.01 5.78 20.22
N VAL A 215 3.92 5.00 20.12
CA VAL A 215 3.70 3.78 20.90
C VAL A 215 3.22 2.68 19.95
N VAL A 216 3.82 1.50 20.07
CA VAL A 216 3.43 0.30 19.31
C VAL A 216 2.58 -0.63 20.18
N GLY A 217 1.32 -0.80 19.84
CA GLY A 217 0.44 -1.81 20.42
C GLY A 217 0.46 -3.09 19.60
N ILE A 218 0.54 -4.24 20.27
CA ILE A 218 0.55 -5.57 19.62
C ILE A 218 -0.68 -6.33 20.08
N GLY A 219 -1.54 -6.74 19.12
CA GLY A 219 -2.70 -7.60 19.38
C GLY A 219 -2.32 -9.08 19.55
N SER A 220 -3.29 -9.93 19.85
CA SER A 220 -3.11 -11.38 19.84
C SER A 220 -3.11 -11.96 18.42
N VAL A 221 -2.64 -13.20 18.29
CA VAL A 221 -2.61 -13.89 16.99
C VAL A 221 -4.03 -14.15 16.49
N ALA A 222 -4.29 -13.72 15.26
CA ALA A 222 -5.48 -14.04 14.48
C ALA A 222 -5.18 -15.25 13.58
N ASN A 223 -5.96 -16.33 13.71
CA ASN A 223 -5.79 -17.54 12.90
C ASN A 223 -6.59 -17.49 11.58
N GLN A 224 -7.56 -16.59 11.51
CA GLN A 224 -8.41 -16.37 10.33
C GLN A 224 -8.55 -14.86 10.06
N LEU A 225 -8.89 -14.50 8.84
CA LEU A 225 -9.08 -13.09 8.45
C LEU A 225 -10.11 -12.37 9.33
N LYS A 226 -11.22 -13.02 9.69
CA LYS A 226 -12.25 -12.43 10.56
C LYS A 226 -11.74 -12.06 11.96
N ASP A 227 -10.67 -12.68 12.44
CA ASP A 227 -10.10 -12.45 13.76
C ASP A 227 -9.16 -11.23 13.78
N ILE A 228 -8.83 -10.66 12.63
CA ILE A 228 -7.95 -9.48 12.52
C ILE A 228 -8.58 -8.26 13.23
N ALA A 229 -9.91 -8.09 13.13
CA ALA A 229 -10.62 -7.00 13.84
C ALA A 229 -10.43 -7.10 15.36
N ARG A 230 -10.48 -8.33 15.91
CA ARG A 230 -10.21 -8.57 17.35
C ARG A 230 -8.77 -8.20 17.70
N SER A 231 -7.80 -8.70 16.91
CA SER A 231 -6.38 -8.39 17.13
C SER A 231 -6.10 -6.88 17.07
N PHE A 232 -6.80 -6.14 16.20
CA PHE A 232 -6.70 -4.69 16.14
C PHE A 232 -7.27 -4.00 17.40
N LYS A 233 -8.46 -4.39 17.85
CA LYS A 233 -9.06 -3.86 19.09
C LYS A 233 -8.14 -4.12 20.30
N GLU A 234 -7.54 -5.29 20.37
CA GLU A 234 -6.57 -5.64 21.40
C GLU A 234 -5.29 -4.77 21.32
N ALA A 235 -4.80 -4.48 20.12
CA ALA A 235 -3.65 -3.59 19.91
C ALA A 235 -3.98 -2.15 20.36
N GLN A 236 -5.21 -1.66 20.12
CA GLN A 236 -5.69 -0.37 20.61
C GLN A 236 -5.68 -0.32 22.15
N VAL A 237 -6.22 -1.34 22.81
CA VAL A 237 -6.19 -1.46 24.27
C VAL A 237 -4.75 -1.46 24.79
N ALA A 238 -3.82 -2.12 24.09
CA ALA A 238 -2.41 -2.14 24.48
C ALA A 238 -1.77 -0.76 24.40
N VAL A 239 -2.06 0.05 23.38
CA VAL A 239 -1.59 1.45 23.27
C VAL A 239 -2.16 2.30 24.39
N GLU A 240 -3.47 2.24 24.65
CA GLU A 240 -4.13 3.06 25.65
C GLU A 240 -3.63 2.76 27.06
N ILE A 241 -3.49 1.48 27.40
CA ILE A 241 -2.99 1.05 28.72
C ILE A 241 -1.50 1.40 28.85
N GLY A 242 -0.69 1.16 27.82
CA GLY A 242 0.74 1.47 27.83
C GLY A 242 1.02 2.91 28.21
N ARG A 243 0.29 3.86 27.65
CA ARG A 243 0.40 5.29 27.92
C ARG A 243 0.03 5.67 29.36
N VAL A 244 -0.86 4.93 30.00
CA VAL A 244 -1.30 5.22 31.38
C VAL A 244 -0.29 4.72 32.41
N PHE A 245 0.36 3.58 32.14
CA PHE A 245 1.26 2.96 33.13
C PHE A 245 2.68 3.50 33.10
N ASP A 246 3.21 3.84 31.93
CA ASP A 246 4.57 4.36 31.81
C ASP A 246 4.75 5.06 30.45
N GLU A 247 4.94 6.37 30.48
CA GLU A 247 5.17 7.19 29.28
C GLU A 247 6.48 6.82 28.53
N SER A 248 7.39 6.10 29.19
CA SER A 248 8.64 5.66 28.57
C SER A 248 8.49 4.37 27.73
N ILE A 249 7.34 3.69 27.81
CA ILE A 249 7.10 2.45 27.08
C ILE A 249 6.70 2.77 25.65
N THR A 250 7.55 2.39 24.70
CA THR A 250 7.30 2.54 23.26
C THR A 250 6.63 1.33 22.62
N MET A 251 6.58 0.18 23.30
CA MET A 251 5.99 -1.05 22.76
C MET A 251 5.27 -1.85 23.85
N MET A 252 4.00 -2.20 23.59
CA MET A 252 3.17 -2.97 24.52
C MET A 252 2.40 -4.08 23.79
N SER A 253 2.47 -5.31 24.31
CA SER A 253 1.68 -6.43 23.82
C SER A 253 0.43 -6.62 24.69
N TYR A 254 -0.73 -6.86 24.05
CA TYR A 254 -1.98 -7.16 24.75
C TYR A 254 -1.87 -8.37 25.68
N GLU A 255 -1.10 -9.38 25.27
CA GLU A 255 -0.88 -10.58 26.09
C GLU A 255 -0.13 -10.29 27.40
N ASN A 256 0.71 -9.24 27.40
CA ASN A 256 1.54 -8.87 28.54
C ASN A 256 0.89 -7.87 29.51
N LEU A 257 -0.32 -7.38 29.19
CA LEU A 257 -1.02 -6.40 30.03
C LEU A 257 -1.49 -6.95 31.39
N GLY A 258 -1.54 -8.26 31.55
CA GLY A 258 -1.92 -8.89 32.81
C GLY A 258 -3.28 -8.38 33.34
N ILE A 259 -3.27 -7.89 34.57
CA ILE A 259 -4.46 -7.33 35.25
C ILE A 259 -4.94 -6.02 34.60
N GLY A 260 -4.09 -5.30 33.88
CA GLY A 260 -4.46 -4.07 33.17
C GLY A 260 -5.63 -4.27 32.22
N ARG A 261 -5.74 -5.45 31.59
CA ARG A 261 -6.87 -5.79 30.72
C ARG A 261 -8.22 -5.81 31.47
N LEU A 262 -8.20 -6.31 32.70
CA LEU A 262 -9.41 -6.38 33.53
C LEU A 262 -9.79 -4.96 34.01
N ILE A 263 -8.83 -4.18 34.45
CA ILE A 263 -9.07 -2.80 34.91
C ILE A 263 -9.65 -1.95 33.76
N TYR A 264 -9.09 -2.08 32.55
CA TYR A 264 -9.56 -1.34 31.39
C TYR A 264 -11.01 -1.71 31.00
N GLN A 265 -11.44 -2.94 31.23
CA GLN A 265 -12.80 -3.42 30.93
C GLN A 265 -13.82 -3.08 32.02
N LEU A 266 -13.38 -2.58 33.17
CA LEU A 266 -14.30 -2.17 34.23
C LEU A 266 -15.05 -0.89 33.81
N PRO A 267 -16.39 -0.87 34.00
CA PRO A 267 -17.15 0.37 33.86
C PRO A 267 -16.59 1.47 34.76
N THR A 268 -16.52 2.71 34.28
CA THR A 268 -16.04 3.87 35.05
C THR A 268 -16.75 4.00 36.40
N THR A 269 -18.04 3.69 36.44
CA THR A 269 -18.85 3.68 37.69
C THR A 269 -18.34 2.69 38.73
N LEU A 270 -17.75 1.54 38.30
CA LEU A 270 -17.13 0.61 39.24
C LEU A 270 -15.76 1.12 39.68
N CYS A 271 -14.99 1.73 38.82
CA CYS A 271 -13.69 2.32 39.19
C CYS A 271 -13.87 3.44 40.24
N GLU A 272 -14.88 4.30 40.07
CA GLU A 272 -15.22 5.36 41.01
C GLU A 272 -15.68 4.86 42.40
N MET A 273 -16.20 3.63 42.50
CA MET A 273 -16.59 3.01 43.78
C MET A 273 -15.39 2.50 44.59
N PHE A 274 -14.22 2.34 43.95
CA PHE A 274 -13.00 1.85 44.60
C PHE A 274 -11.95 2.92 44.85
N LEU A 275 -12.17 4.15 44.37
CA LEU A 275 -11.35 5.35 44.64
C LEU A 275 -12.00 6.18 45.76
#